data_afaf75ecce051e74cf6e52fb9e2dffac
#
_entry.id   afaf75ecce051e74cf6e52fb9e2dffac
#
_cell.length_a   1.000
_cell.length_b   1.000
_cell.length_c   1.000
_cell.angle_alpha   90.00
_cell.angle_beta   90.00
_cell.angle_gamma   90.00
#
_symmetry.space_group_name_H-M   'P 1'
#
loop_
_entity.id
_entity.type
_entity.pdbx_description
1 polymer ?
#
loop_
_entity_poly.entity_id
_entity_poly.type
_entity_poly.pdbx_seq_one_letter_code
_entity_poly.pdbx_strand_id
1 'polypeptide(L)'
;ALIDEVQKQLTRTIMLGKEPDDAIKAIAAKMKTSQGQAGRLVMTESAYFASQSQKDAFNALDVEKFEIVATLDSHTSEICRELDGHVEDMKNYEPGVTAPPFHPWCRTTTVPYFEDNYGERAARGADGKTYYVPSNMKYNDWKETFVDGGSKDGLQEVTGSGKIKLPINTDSEVYKKLGEEHYNALHDILNEAPEKQKVVWQKLENDLTVKSATSKVHPCCHGTQGIEMDVARDAKGTSYSKPYQTTFHEFGHNIDYIANKKFGNGLSIQPFSYTYQDNIFGKTLEKEINDRVDALAAKMKADFKAHADDFEWLHKNGYISDWNYDFFKKYGSWVGGKPKFSKSMAYSAIEKEVKELTMVVNANLSDILEGATKGKIQCGFGHGKSYWSQAEHKLSTEAFAEMFDSSVCNTVQFEAIKKYFPESCKIFEEILDAILKG
;
A
#
# COMPACT_ATOMS: atom_id res chain seq x y z
N ALA A 1 19.35 -4.06 46.71
CA ALA A 1 20.63 -4.62 46.25
C ALA A 1 20.53 -5.28 44.87
N LEU A 2 19.68 -6.36 44.72
CA LEU A 2 19.54 -7.03 43.40
C LEU A 2 18.84 -6.14 42.38
N ILE A 3 17.71 -5.57 42.74
CA ILE A 3 16.92 -4.68 41.85
C ILE A 3 17.75 -3.51 41.42
N ASP A 4 18.45 -2.84 42.34
CA ASP A 4 19.31 -1.66 42.02
C ASP A 4 20.43 -2.04 41.05
N GLU A 5 21.02 -3.25 41.22
CA GLU A 5 22.09 -3.69 40.32
C GLU A 5 21.56 -4.06 38.93
N VAL A 6 20.43 -4.74 38.85
CA VAL A 6 19.77 -5.04 37.58
C VAL A 6 19.44 -3.75 36.85
N GLN A 7 18.81 -2.79 37.52
CA GLN A 7 18.44 -1.50 36.98
C GLN A 7 19.68 -0.73 36.48
N LYS A 8 20.74 -0.71 37.28
CA LYS A 8 22.01 -0.04 36.92
C LYS A 8 22.66 -0.67 35.68
N GLN A 9 22.74 -1.99 35.60
CA GLN A 9 23.34 -2.70 34.48
C GLN A 9 22.49 -2.58 33.21
N LEU A 10 21.17 -2.68 33.32
CA LEU A 10 20.26 -2.49 32.19
C LEU A 10 20.34 -1.06 31.64
N THR A 11 20.21 -0.04 32.51
CA THR A 11 20.34 1.36 32.10
C THR A 11 21.65 1.60 31.38
N ARG A 12 22.77 1.09 31.92
CA ARG A 12 24.08 1.25 31.27
C ARG A 12 24.15 0.54 29.92
N THR A 13 23.60 -0.65 29.79
CA THR A 13 23.59 -1.44 28.55
C THR A 13 22.76 -0.73 27.47
N ILE A 14 21.57 -0.25 27.81
CA ILE A 14 20.70 0.51 26.92
C ILE A 14 21.34 1.82 26.48
N MET A 15 21.84 2.62 27.43
CA MET A 15 22.46 3.93 27.13
C MET A 15 23.73 3.83 26.26
N LEU A 16 24.47 2.73 26.37
CA LEU A 16 25.71 2.52 25.60
C LEU A 16 25.48 1.69 24.34
N GLY A 17 24.23 1.27 24.03
CA GLY A 17 23.92 0.41 22.89
C GLY A 17 24.66 -0.93 22.91
N LYS A 18 24.93 -1.48 24.11
CA LYS A 18 25.65 -2.74 24.30
C LYS A 18 24.72 -3.93 24.32
N GLU A 19 25.27 -5.09 23.99
CA GLU A 19 24.54 -6.35 24.10
C GLU A 19 24.28 -6.75 25.57
N PRO A 20 23.20 -7.52 25.86
CA PRO A 20 22.83 -7.94 27.22
C PRO A 20 23.87 -8.80 27.93
N ASP A 21 24.76 -9.45 27.19
CA ASP A 21 25.76 -10.39 27.72
C ASP A 21 26.69 -9.76 28.80
N ASP A 22 27.06 -8.50 28.65
CA ASP A 22 27.89 -7.82 29.63
C ASP A 22 27.13 -7.61 30.96
N ALA A 23 25.84 -7.29 30.87
CA ALA A 23 24.98 -7.16 32.05
C ALA A 23 24.78 -8.51 32.74
N ILE A 24 24.55 -9.57 31.95
CA ILE A 24 24.39 -10.95 32.46
C ILE A 24 25.63 -11.38 33.23
N LYS A 25 26.83 -11.20 32.68
CA LYS A 25 28.11 -11.53 33.33
C LYS A 25 28.32 -10.74 34.61
N ALA A 26 28.05 -9.43 34.60
CA ALA A 26 28.22 -8.56 35.76
C ALA A 26 27.25 -8.94 36.89
N ILE A 27 25.99 -9.23 36.60
CA ILE A 27 24.98 -9.65 37.58
C ILE A 27 25.32 -11.04 38.11
N ALA A 28 25.67 -12.02 37.27
CA ALA A 28 26.08 -13.35 37.65
C ALA A 28 27.25 -13.34 38.64
N ALA A 29 28.29 -12.56 38.34
CA ALA A 29 29.47 -12.43 39.21
C ALA A 29 29.12 -11.77 40.55
N LYS A 30 28.38 -10.67 40.56
CA LYS A 30 28.04 -9.91 41.74
C LYS A 30 27.09 -10.66 42.68
N MET A 31 26.12 -11.40 42.11
CA MET A 31 25.10 -12.14 42.84
C MET A 31 25.52 -13.58 43.16
N LYS A 32 26.70 -14.00 42.71
CA LYS A 32 27.21 -15.40 42.85
C LYS A 32 26.19 -16.43 42.35
N THR A 33 25.57 -16.13 41.20
CA THR A 33 24.57 -17.00 40.55
C THR A 33 25.06 -17.49 39.19
N SER A 34 24.36 -18.46 38.62
CA SER A 34 24.72 -18.92 37.25
C SER A 34 24.40 -17.87 36.21
N GLN A 35 25.14 -17.90 35.09
CA GLN A 35 24.84 -16.99 33.94
C GLN A 35 23.42 -17.25 33.38
N GLY A 36 22.92 -18.49 33.43
CA GLY A 36 21.53 -18.79 33.02
C GLY A 36 20.47 -18.12 33.91
N GLN A 37 20.69 -18.08 35.22
CA GLN A 37 19.77 -17.39 36.15
C GLN A 37 19.85 -15.88 35.99
N ALA A 38 21.06 -15.31 35.83
CA ALA A 38 21.24 -13.90 35.55
C ALA A 38 20.66 -13.53 34.19
N GLY A 39 20.84 -14.35 33.16
CA GLY A 39 20.29 -14.15 31.81
C GLY A 39 18.78 -14.18 31.83
N ARG A 40 18.16 -15.12 32.53
CA ARG A 40 16.71 -15.17 32.70
C ARG A 40 16.17 -13.84 33.26
N LEU A 41 16.81 -13.29 34.30
CA LEU A 41 16.39 -12.03 34.90
C LEU A 41 16.59 -10.85 33.91
N VAL A 42 17.80 -10.71 33.37
CA VAL A 42 18.14 -9.61 32.44
C VAL A 42 17.22 -9.58 31.22
N MET A 43 17.01 -10.73 30.58
CA MET A 43 16.18 -10.79 29.36
C MET A 43 14.71 -10.53 29.64
N THR A 44 14.18 -11.00 30.80
CA THR A 44 12.80 -10.74 31.18
C THR A 44 12.56 -9.27 31.50
N GLU A 45 13.47 -8.66 32.29
CA GLU A 45 13.38 -7.23 32.60
C GLU A 45 13.59 -6.37 31.35
N SER A 46 14.48 -6.74 30.45
CA SER A 46 14.67 -6.03 29.17
C SER A 46 13.38 -6.06 28.33
N ALA A 47 12.70 -7.21 28.26
CA ALA A 47 11.41 -7.33 27.56
C ALA A 47 10.32 -6.48 28.22
N TYR A 48 10.29 -6.39 29.56
CA TYR A 48 9.36 -5.54 30.29
C TYR A 48 9.58 -4.04 29.97
N PHE A 49 10.85 -3.59 30.00
CA PHE A 49 11.19 -2.20 29.64
C PHE A 49 10.89 -1.88 28.18
N ALA A 50 11.16 -2.82 27.26
CA ALA A 50 10.81 -2.66 25.84
C ALA A 50 9.30 -2.49 25.67
N SER A 51 8.51 -3.33 26.34
CA SER A 51 7.03 -3.24 26.30
C SER A 51 6.52 -1.92 26.90
N GLN A 52 7.10 -1.45 28.00
CA GLN A 52 6.74 -0.14 28.57
C GLN A 52 7.09 1.01 27.61
N SER A 53 8.24 0.96 26.97
CA SER A 53 8.64 1.96 25.98
C SER A 53 7.74 1.96 24.74
N GLN A 54 7.29 0.78 24.31
CA GLN A 54 6.30 0.64 23.24
C GLN A 54 4.96 1.27 23.63
N LYS A 55 4.48 1.02 24.87
CA LYS A 55 3.27 1.66 25.39
C LYS A 55 3.35 3.17 25.31
N ASP A 56 4.47 3.75 25.77
CA ASP A 56 4.66 5.20 25.76
C ASP A 56 4.72 5.75 24.32
N ALA A 57 5.40 5.04 23.41
CA ALA A 57 5.47 5.40 21.99
C ALA A 57 4.09 5.31 21.31
N PHE A 58 3.33 4.24 21.57
CA PHE A 58 1.99 4.07 20.98
C PHE A 58 1.02 5.14 21.49
N ASN A 59 1.07 5.50 22.76
CA ASN A 59 0.28 6.61 23.30
C ASN A 59 0.66 7.95 22.69
N ALA A 60 1.96 8.19 22.44
CA ALA A 60 2.42 9.43 21.79
C ALA A 60 2.02 9.53 20.31
N LEU A 61 1.68 8.39 19.68
CA LEU A 61 1.23 8.29 18.29
C LEU A 61 -0.30 8.11 18.17
N ASP A 62 -1.05 8.26 19.27
CA ASP A 62 -2.50 8.09 19.32
C ASP A 62 -2.99 6.74 18.78
N VAL A 63 -2.22 5.66 19.03
CA VAL A 63 -2.61 4.30 18.65
C VAL A 63 -3.78 3.84 19.51
N GLU A 64 -4.87 3.41 18.89
CA GLU A 64 -6.09 2.99 19.59
C GLU A 64 -6.04 1.52 20.06
N LYS A 65 -5.40 0.65 19.26
CA LYS A 65 -5.31 -0.79 19.51
C LYS A 65 -3.91 -1.32 19.23
N PHE A 66 -3.54 -2.38 19.90
CA PHE A 66 -2.30 -3.11 19.66
C PHE A 66 -2.56 -4.59 19.40
N GLU A 67 -1.67 -5.23 18.67
CA GLU A 67 -1.66 -6.66 18.39
C GLU A 67 -0.46 -7.31 19.07
N ILE A 68 -0.67 -8.51 19.64
CA ILE A 68 0.38 -9.34 20.23
C ILE A 68 1.00 -10.18 19.11
N VAL A 69 2.32 -10.10 18.96
CA VAL A 69 3.08 -10.80 17.92
C VAL A 69 4.11 -11.71 18.56
N ALA A 70 3.85 -13.03 18.54
CA ALA A 70 4.78 -14.03 19.05
C ALA A 70 5.87 -14.34 18.03
N THR A 71 7.02 -14.83 18.49
CA THR A 71 8.07 -15.33 17.58
C THR A 71 7.62 -16.65 16.95
N LEU A 72 7.67 -16.76 15.63
CA LEU A 72 7.34 -18.00 14.91
C LEU A 72 8.54 -18.94 14.89
N ASP A 73 8.72 -19.73 15.95
CA ASP A 73 9.73 -20.79 16.00
C ASP A 73 9.31 -21.91 16.97
N SER A 74 10.07 -23.02 16.98
CA SER A 74 9.80 -24.18 17.81
C SER A 74 9.97 -23.92 19.33
N HIS A 75 10.60 -22.81 19.73
CA HIS A 75 10.87 -22.46 21.14
C HIS A 75 9.84 -21.52 21.75
N THR A 76 8.86 -21.08 20.99
CA THR A 76 7.79 -20.20 21.48
C THR A 76 6.91 -20.97 22.46
N SER A 77 6.66 -20.38 23.63
CA SER A 77 5.86 -21.00 24.71
C SER A 77 4.38 -21.07 24.30
N GLU A 78 3.66 -22.00 24.92
CA GLU A 78 2.22 -22.23 24.71
C GLU A 78 1.40 -20.95 24.91
N ILE A 79 1.61 -20.24 26.00
CA ILE A 79 0.93 -18.98 26.27
C ILE A 79 1.14 -17.94 25.16
N CYS A 80 2.35 -17.83 24.61
CA CYS A 80 2.63 -16.90 23.52
C CYS A 80 2.01 -17.35 22.20
N ARG A 81 1.91 -18.67 21.95
CA ARG A 81 1.25 -19.22 20.76
C ARG A 81 -0.25 -18.94 20.76
N GLU A 82 -0.89 -19.05 21.93
CA GLU A 82 -2.32 -18.79 22.10
C GLU A 82 -2.66 -17.30 21.98
N LEU A 83 -1.76 -16.42 22.43
CA LEU A 83 -1.94 -14.97 22.37
C LEU A 83 -1.52 -14.36 21.05
N ASP A 84 -0.90 -15.11 20.15
CA ASP A 84 -0.43 -14.60 18.86
C ASP A 84 -1.59 -14.11 17.98
N GLY A 85 -1.49 -12.87 17.52
CA GLY A 85 -2.54 -12.20 16.75
C GLY A 85 -3.74 -11.74 17.59
N HIS A 86 -3.63 -11.73 18.94
CA HIS A 86 -4.66 -11.14 19.79
C HIS A 86 -4.59 -9.62 19.75
N VAL A 87 -5.72 -8.99 19.47
CA VAL A 87 -5.86 -7.52 19.38
C VAL A 87 -6.56 -7.00 20.62
N GLU A 88 -6.01 -5.97 21.24
CA GLU A 88 -6.53 -5.37 22.47
C GLU A 88 -6.51 -3.84 22.37
N ASP A 89 -7.39 -3.17 23.12
CA ASP A 89 -7.43 -1.71 23.23
C ASP A 89 -6.22 -1.17 24.00
N MET A 90 -5.63 -0.05 23.57
CA MET A 90 -4.47 0.58 24.25
C MET A 90 -4.74 0.95 25.72
N LYS A 91 -6.00 1.24 26.09
CA LYS A 91 -6.36 1.48 27.50
C LYS A 91 -6.08 0.30 28.44
N ASN A 92 -6.03 -0.91 27.87
CA ASN A 92 -5.78 -2.17 28.60
C ASN A 92 -4.31 -2.61 28.52
N TYR A 93 -3.42 -1.81 27.90
CA TYR A 93 -2.01 -2.16 27.73
C TYR A 93 -1.28 -2.17 29.09
N GLU A 94 -1.00 -3.35 29.61
CA GLU A 94 -0.29 -3.54 30.88
C GLU A 94 0.83 -4.58 30.71
N PRO A 95 2.13 -4.14 30.71
CA PRO A 95 3.26 -5.05 30.59
C PRO A 95 3.25 -6.12 31.69
N GLY A 96 3.39 -7.37 31.27
CA GLY A 96 3.35 -8.54 32.17
C GLY A 96 1.94 -9.08 32.41
N VAL A 97 0.88 -8.44 31.94
CA VAL A 97 -0.52 -8.85 32.12
C VAL A 97 -1.22 -9.02 30.77
N THR A 98 -1.49 -7.92 30.08
CA THR A 98 -2.15 -7.91 28.76
C THR A 98 -1.17 -7.68 27.62
N ALA A 99 0.05 -7.26 27.93
CA ALA A 99 1.16 -7.09 26.99
C ALA A 99 2.41 -7.83 27.51
N PRO A 100 3.36 -8.22 26.63
CA PRO A 100 4.57 -8.95 27.05
C PRO A 100 5.39 -8.18 28.10
N PRO A 101 6.22 -8.89 28.92
CA PRO A 101 6.52 -10.32 28.86
C PRO A 101 5.53 -11.18 29.64
N PHE A 102 5.00 -12.24 29.06
CA PHE A 102 4.05 -13.16 29.70
C PHE A 102 4.72 -14.26 30.55
N HIS A 103 6.03 -14.47 30.37
CA HIS A 103 6.82 -15.48 31.08
C HIS A 103 8.31 -15.11 31.01
N PRO A 104 9.17 -15.72 31.83
CA PRO A 104 10.62 -15.57 31.73
C PRO A 104 11.13 -15.96 30.31
N TRP A 105 12.10 -15.19 29.77
CA TRP A 105 12.62 -15.35 28.42
C TRP A 105 11.58 -15.08 27.31
N CYS A 106 10.55 -14.33 27.60
CA CYS A 106 9.54 -13.98 26.61
C CYS A 106 10.17 -13.17 25.46
N ARG A 107 9.88 -13.60 24.22
CA ARG A 107 10.35 -12.95 22.97
C ARG A 107 9.19 -12.35 22.16
N THR A 108 7.99 -12.43 22.73
CA THR A 108 6.78 -11.82 22.16
C THR A 108 6.88 -10.30 22.28
N THR A 109 6.37 -9.62 21.29
CA THR A 109 6.29 -8.15 21.23
C THR A 109 4.87 -7.69 20.93
N THR A 110 4.65 -6.40 20.85
CA THR A 110 3.41 -5.80 20.35
C THR A 110 3.69 -4.91 19.17
N VAL A 111 2.68 -4.75 18.32
CA VAL A 111 2.69 -3.79 17.21
C VAL A 111 1.41 -2.97 17.24
N PRO A 112 1.39 -1.74 16.71
CA PRO A 112 0.13 -1.03 16.49
C PRO A 112 -0.78 -1.85 15.59
N TYR A 113 -2.05 -1.97 15.97
CA TYR A 113 -3.03 -2.65 15.14
C TYR A 113 -3.74 -1.63 14.23
N PHE A 114 -3.68 -1.91 12.94
CA PHE A 114 -4.45 -1.24 11.91
C PHE A 114 -5.18 -2.32 11.10
N GLU A 115 -6.41 -2.05 10.69
CA GLU A 115 -7.19 -3.03 9.91
C GLU A 115 -6.50 -3.41 8.58
N ASP A 116 -5.59 -2.54 8.09
CA ASP A 116 -4.83 -2.67 6.84
C ASP A 116 -3.36 -3.06 7.06
N ASN A 117 -3.05 -3.88 8.06
CA ASN A 117 -1.66 -4.24 8.37
C ASN A 117 -1.12 -5.30 7.40
N TYR A 118 -0.68 -4.83 6.23
CA TYR A 118 -0.06 -5.65 5.18
C TYR A 118 1.46 -5.60 5.33
N GLY A 119 2.01 -6.53 6.06
CA GLY A 119 3.45 -6.65 6.24
C GLY A 119 3.85 -8.11 6.30
N GLU A 120 5.14 -8.34 6.51
CA GLU A 120 5.69 -9.67 6.75
C GLU A 120 6.21 -9.77 8.17
N ARG A 121 6.15 -10.97 8.75
CA ARG A 121 6.76 -11.31 10.03
C ARG A 121 7.80 -12.42 9.87
N ALA A 122 8.88 -12.32 10.61
CA ALA A 122 9.94 -13.31 10.58
C ALA A 122 9.51 -14.61 11.26
N ALA A 123 9.81 -15.73 10.61
CA ALA A 123 9.69 -17.07 11.15
C ALA A 123 11.06 -17.79 11.08
N ARG A 124 11.28 -18.76 11.95
CA ARG A 124 12.51 -19.56 11.97
C ARG A 124 12.20 -21.03 11.80
N GLY A 125 12.73 -21.61 10.73
CA GLY A 125 12.60 -23.03 10.44
C GLY A 125 13.35 -23.94 11.41
N ALA A 126 13.10 -25.24 11.33
CA ALA A 126 13.79 -26.26 12.10
C ALA A 126 15.31 -26.33 11.80
N ASP A 127 15.71 -25.85 10.64
CA ASP A 127 17.11 -25.70 10.21
C ASP A 127 17.82 -24.47 10.78
N GLY A 128 17.12 -23.67 11.59
CA GLY A 128 17.60 -22.44 12.21
C GLY A 128 17.64 -21.22 11.27
N LYS A 129 17.25 -21.36 9.99
CA LYS A 129 17.21 -20.24 9.05
C LYS A 129 15.94 -19.41 9.26
N THR A 130 16.09 -18.10 9.08
CA THR A 130 14.97 -17.17 9.13
C THR A 130 14.36 -17.04 7.73
N TYR A 131 13.05 -17.05 7.66
CA TYR A 131 12.25 -16.72 6.48
C TYR A 131 11.07 -15.84 6.90
N TYR A 132 10.33 -15.30 5.94
CA TYR A 132 9.24 -14.39 6.22
C TYR A 132 7.91 -15.00 5.79
N VAL A 133 6.88 -14.67 6.56
CA VAL A 133 5.49 -15.08 6.32
C VAL A 133 4.59 -13.87 6.42
N PRO A 134 3.37 -13.89 5.86
CA PRO A 134 2.42 -12.78 5.99
C PRO A 134 2.25 -12.35 7.45
N SER A 135 2.18 -11.04 7.70
CA SER A 135 2.07 -10.48 9.04
C SER A 135 0.86 -11.02 9.82
N ASN A 136 -0.24 -11.30 9.13
CA ASN A 136 -1.48 -11.86 9.68
C ASN A 136 -1.45 -13.38 9.90
N MET A 137 -0.40 -14.08 9.47
CA MET A 137 -0.25 -15.51 9.73
C MET A 137 0.00 -15.76 11.21
N LYS A 138 -0.90 -16.45 11.89
CA LYS A 138 -0.77 -16.80 13.31
C LYS A 138 0.13 -18.00 13.53
N TYR A 139 0.59 -18.17 14.77
CA TYR A 139 1.50 -19.25 15.13
C TYR A 139 0.96 -20.64 14.74
N ASN A 140 -0.33 -20.89 14.95
CA ASN A 140 -0.94 -22.18 14.64
C ASN A 140 -0.97 -22.45 13.13
N ASP A 141 -1.33 -21.43 12.32
CA ASP A 141 -1.35 -21.52 10.87
C ASP A 141 0.07 -21.76 10.33
N TRP A 142 1.04 -21.05 10.89
CA TRP A 142 2.45 -21.24 10.59
C TRP A 142 2.93 -22.67 10.92
N LYS A 143 2.58 -23.16 12.12
CA LYS A 143 3.00 -24.49 12.58
C LYS A 143 2.40 -25.59 11.70
N GLU A 144 1.10 -25.50 11.39
CA GLU A 144 0.40 -26.46 10.52
C GLU A 144 1.01 -26.47 9.11
N THR A 145 1.28 -25.29 8.57
CA THR A 145 1.80 -25.13 7.21
C THR A 145 3.26 -25.56 7.07
N PHE A 146 4.12 -25.22 8.04
CA PHE A 146 5.59 -25.31 7.88
C PHE A 146 6.27 -26.33 8.78
N VAL A 147 5.60 -26.80 9.86
CA VAL A 147 6.21 -27.71 10.85
C VAL A 147 5.55 -29.09 10.84
N ASP A 148 4.23 -29.15 10.84
CA ASP A 148 3.48 -30.42 11.02
C ASP A 148 3.20 -31.18 9.72
N GLY A 149 3.80 -30.78 8.58
CA GLY A 149 3.77 -31.54 7.33
C GLY A 149 2.75 -31.11 6.30
N GLY A 150 2.26 -29.87 6.36
CA GLY A 150 1.63 -29.21 5.23
C GLY A 150 2.60 -29.21 4.05
N SER A 151 2.13 -29.54 2.84
CA SER A 151 2.94 -29.71 1.65
C SER A 151 3.86 -28.51 1.42
N LYS A 152 5.16 -28.77 1.33
CA LYS A 152 6.18 -27.77 0.98
C LYS A 152 6.14 -27.37 -0.52
N ASP A 153 5.16 -27.83 -1.26
CA ASP A 153 5.09 -27.70 -2.72
C ASP A 153 4.71 -26.30 -3.23
N GLY A 154 4.88 -25.26 -2.41
CA GLY A 154 4.63 -23.86 -2.79
C GLY A 154 5.69 -22.86 -2.32
N LEU A 155 6.72 -23.30 -1.58
CA LEU A 155 7.67 -22.38 -0.97
C LEU A 155 9.10 -22.70 -1.44
N GLN A 156 9.62 -21.86 -2.32
CA GLN A 156 11.01 -21.90 -2.73
C GLN A 156 11.93 -21.20 -1.72
N GLU A 157 13.19 -21.68 -1.64
CA GLU A 157 14.22 -21.16 -0.75
C GLU A 157 14.40 -19.64 -0.88
N VAL A 158 14.30 -18.96 0.26
CA VAL A 158 14.61 -17.55 0.37
C VAL A 158 16.12 -17.37 0.49
N THR A 159 16.75 -16.90 -0.55
CA THR A 159 18.13 -16.44 -0.49
C THR A 159 18.18 -14.93 -0.22
N GLY A 160 18.56 -14.55 0.99
CA GLY A 160 19.27 -13.28 1.26
C GLY A 160 18.51 -11.97 1.36
N SER A 161 17.21 -11.88 1.05
CA SER A 161 16.41 -10.67 1.29
C SER A 161 14.94 -11.03 1.45
N GLY A 162 14.53 -11.57 2.51
CA GLY A 162 13.20 -11.77 3.09
C GLY A 162 11.91 -11.71 2.24
N LYS A 163 12.00 -11.66 0.92
CA LYS A 163 10.82 -11.60 0.04
C LYS A 163 10.62 -12.95 -0.66
N ILE A 164 9.37 -13.43 -0.64
CA ILE A 164 8.97 -14.61 -1.44
C ILE A 164 9.20 -14.25 -2.90
N LYS A 165 10.12 -14.95 -3.57
CA LYS A 165 10.27 -14.83 -5.01
C LYS A 165 9.20 -15.66 -5.71
N LEU A 166 8.50 -15.03 -6.65
CA LEU A 166 7.57 -15.74 -7.51
C LEU A 166 8.32 -16.84 -8.30
N PRO A 167 7.76 -18.06 -8.38
CA PRO A 167 8.35 -19.11 -9.19
C PRO A 167 8.30 -18.70 -10.68
N ILE A 168 9.35 -19.04 -11.42
CA ILE A 168 9.38 -18.84 -12.87
C ILE A 168 8.46 -19.89 -13.52
N ASN A 169 7.41 -19.42 -14.19
CA ASN A 169 6.43 -20.26 -14.88
C ASN A 169 6.70 -20.28 -16.39
N THR A 170 7.59 -21.16 -16.83
CA THR A 170 7.96 -21.29 -18.24
C THR A 170 6.82 -21.83 -19.12
N ASP A 171 5.77 -22.38 -18.50
CA ASP A 171 4.60 -22.92 -19.23
C ASP A 171 3.54 -21.85 -19.48
N SER A 172 3.59 -20.70 -18.79
CA SER A 172 2.65 -19.60 -18.98
C SER A 172 2.72 -19.02 -20.40
N GLU A 173 1.58 -18.51 -20.88
CA GLU A 173 1.52 -17.77 -22.15
C GLU A 173 2.37 -16.49 -22.07
N VAL A 174 2.40 -15.86 -20.90
CA VAL A 174 3.20 -14.65 -20.63
C VAL A 174 4.67 -14.93 -20.91
N TYR A 175 5.24 -15.99 -20.32
CA TYR A 175 6.63 -16.39 -20.57
C TYR A 175 6.90 -16.64 -22.05
N LYS A 176 6.06 -17.47 -22.69
CA LYS A 176 6.22 -17.87 -24.09
C LYS A 176 6.15 -16.70 -25.09
N LYS A 177 5.33 -15.69 -24.77
CA LYS A 177 5.10 -14.55 -25.69
C LYS A 177 6.05 -13.38 -25.44
N LEU A 178 6.43 -13.13 -24.19
CA LEU A 178 7.36 -12.04 -23.83
C LEU A 178 8.82 -12.46 -24.03
N GLY A 179 9.12 -13.76 -23.90
CA GLY A 179 10.47 -14.29 -23.85
C GLY A 179 11.12 -14.12 -22.49
N GLU A 180 12.18 -14.89 -22.24
CA GLU A 180 12.86 -15.01 -20.95
C GLU A 180 13.32 -13.66 -20.38
N GLU A 181 13.91 -12.79 -21.19
CA GLU A 181 14.44 -11.48 -20.76
C GLU A 181 13.35 -10.60 -20.16
N HIS A 182 12.27 -10.35 -20.91
CA HIS A 182 11.20 -9.49 -20.46
C HIS A 182 10.38 -10.10 -19.34
N TYR A 183 10.16 -11.41 -19.38
CA TYR A 183 9.47 -12.12 -18.32
C TYR A 183 10.22 -12.04 -16.98
N ASN A 184 11.53 -12.28 -16.98
CA ASN A 184 12.35 -12.18 -15.78
C ASN A 184 12.35 -10.75 -15.23
N ALA A 185 12.43 -9.74 -16.09
CA ALA A 185 12.37 -8.35 -15.67
C ALA A 185 11.01 -7.99 -15.01
N LEU A 186 9.89 -8.49 -15.55
CA LEU A 186 8.58 -8.34 -14.89
C LEU A 186 8.53 -9.04 -13.54
N HIS A 187 9.08 -10.24 -13.44
CA HIS A 187 9.15 -11.00 -12.19
C HIS A 187 10.02 -10.32 -11.14
N ASP A 188 11.13 -9.69 -11.54
CA ASP A 188 11.96 -8.90 -10.62
C ASP A 188 11.19 -7.72 -10.03
N ILE A 189 10.40 -7.02 -10.86
CA ILE A 189 9.52 -5.93 -10.40
C ILE A 189 8.43 -6.48 -9.47
N LEU A 190 7.75 -7.56 -9.86
CA LEU A 190 6.71 -8.20 -9.03
C LEU A 190 7.26 -8.69 -7.69
N ASN A 191 8.49 -9.20 -7.64
CA ASN A 191 9.11 -9.65 -6.40
C ASN A 191 9.32 -8.51 -5.39
N GLU A 192 9.39 -7.26 -5.87
CA GLU A 192 9.44 -6.06 -5.02
C GLU A 192 8.05 -5.45 -4.73
N ALA A 193 7.00 -5.89 -5.43
CA ALA A 193 5.64 -5.40 -5.28
C ALA A 193 5.01 -5.83 -3.93
N PRO A 194 3.91 -5.21 -3.49
CA PRO A 194 3.15 -5.66 -2.33
C PRO A 194 2.67 -7.10 -2.50
N GLU A 195 2.60 -7.82 -1.40
CA GLU A 195 2.34 -9.27 -1.40
C GLU A 195 1.03 -9.65 -2.10
N LYS A 196 -0.02 -8.88 -1.89
CA LYS A 196 -1.34 -9.14 -2.45
C LYS A 196 -1.31 -9.11 -3.99
N GLN A 197 -0.63 -8.13 -4.60
CA GLN A 197 -0.45 -8.04 -6.04
C GLN A 197 0.34 -9.23 -6.61
N LYS A 198 1.38 -9.65 -5.90
CA LYS A 198 2.15 -10.86 -6.25
C LYS A 198 1.28 -12.11 -6.27
N VAL A 199 0.52 -12.33 -5.21
CA VAL A 199 -0.32 -13.53 -5.08
C VAL A 199 -1.46 -13.51 -6.09
N VAL A 200 -2.05 -12.35 -6.39
CA VAL A 200 -3.04 -12.20 -7.47
C VAL A 200 -2.43 -12.56 -8.82
N TRP A 201 -1.23 -12.04 -9.13
CA TRP A 201 -0.52 -12.41 -10.34
C TRP A 201 -0.29 -13.92 -10.41
N GLN A 202 0.31 -14.51 -9.39
CA GLN A 202 0.60 -15.94 -9.32
C GLN A 202 -0.66 -16.81 -9.52
N LYS A 203 -1.77 -16.42 -8.88
CA LYS A 203 -3.06 -17.14 -8.99
C LYS A 203 -3.62 -17.13 -10.41
N LEU A 204 -3.43 -16.03 -11.14
CA LEU A 204 -4.01 -15.83 -12.45
C LEU A 204 -3.03 -16.00 -13.61
N GLU A 205 -1.74 -16.17 -13.37
CA GLU A 205 -0.72 -16.16 -14.41
C GLU A 205 -0.98 -17.18 -15.55
N ASN A 206 -1.49 -18.36 -15.21
CA ASN A 206 -1.84 -19.37 -16.22
C ASN A 206 -3.06 -18.98 -17.08
N ASP A 207 -3.81 -17.99 -16.70
CA ASP A 207 -4.98 -17.48 -17.42
C ASP A 207 -4.67 -16.14 -18.14
N LEU A 208 -3.56 -15.46 -17.73
CA LEU A 208 -3.13 -14.24 -18.40
C LEU A 208 -2.77 -14.52 -19.85
N THR A 209 -3.17 -13.64 -20.72
CA THR A 209 -3.05 -13.82 -22.18
C THR A 209 -2.29 -12.67 -22.83
N VAL A 210 -1.57 -12.97 -23.89
CA VAL A 210 -0.79 -12.00 -24.65
C VAL A 210 -1.10 -12.16 -26.14
N LYS A 211 -1.87 -11.25 -26.68
CA LYS A 211 -2.19 -11.21 -28.11
C LYS A 211 -0.94 -10.91 -28.93
N SER A 212 -0.17 -9.87 -28.54
CA SER A 212 1.12 -9.55 -29.14
C SER A 212 2.01 -8.73 -28.19
N ALA A 213 3.27 -9.16 -28.04
CA ALA A 213 4.30 -8.46 -27.25
C ALA A 213 5.20 -7.53 -28.13
N THR A 214 5.03 -7.53 -29.44
CA THR A 214 5.86 -6.79 -30.41
C THR A 214 5.04 -5.88 -31.34
N SER A 215 3.77 -5.64 -30.97
CA SER A 215 2.86 -4.83 -31.76
C SER A 215 3.25 -3.34 -31.65
N LYS A 216 3.35 -2.66 -32.80
CA LYS A 216 3.63 -1.22 -32.87
C LYS A 216 2.38 -0.34 -32.74
N VAL A 217 1.23 -0.93 -32.50
CA VAL A 217 0.00 -0.18 -32.20
C VAL A 217 0.08 0.47 -30.82
N HIS A 218 -0.84 1.36 -30.53
CA HIS A 218 -1.00 1.89 -29.17
C HIS A 218 -1.25 0.74 -28.19
N PRO A 219 -0.59 0.69 -27.02
CA PRO A 219 -0.84 -0.32 -26.01
C PRO A 219 -2.32 -0.46 -25.71
N CYS A 220 -2.82 -1.68 -25.63
CA CYS A 220 -4.21 -1.94 -25.30
C CYS A 220 -4.42 -3.39 -24.80
N CYS A 221 -5.45 -3.56 -23.98
CA CYS A 221 -5.95 -4.86 -23.58
C CYS A 221 -7.26 -5.18 -24.31
N HIS A 222 -7.36 -6.40 -24.83
CA HIS A 222 -8.55 -6.94 -25.49
C HIS A 222 -9.41 -7.79 -24.51
N GLY A 223 -9.55 -7.36 -23.28
CA GLY A 223 -10.24 -8.09 -22.23
C GLY A 223 -9.57 -9.44 -21.97
N THR A 224 -10.32 -10.53 -22.04
CA THR A 224 -9.77 -11.89 -21.83
C THR A 224 -8.95 -12.43 -23.00
N GLN A 225 -8.81 -11.69 -24.10
CA GLN A 225 -7.96 -12.08 -25.24
C GLN A 225 -6.51 -11.59 -25.07
N GLY A 226 -6.23 -10.78 -24.05
CA GLY A 226 -4.91 -10.39 -23.65
C GLY A 226 -4.41 -9.05 -24.15
N ILE A 227 -3.18 -8.76 -23.80
CA ILE A 227 -2.52 -7.50 -24.09
C ILE A 227 -1.92 -7.47 -25.51
N GLU A 228 -1.90 -6.27 -26.12
CA GLU A 228 -1.27 -6.04 -27.41
C GLU A 228 -0.42 -4.76 -27.33
N MET A 229 0.91 -4.89 -27.38
CA MET A 229 1.84 -3.78 -27.24
C MET A 229 3.26 -4.13 -27.68
N ASP A 230 4.15 -3.12 -27.69
CA ASP A 230 5.60 -3.31 -27.83
C ASP A 230 6.26 -3.31 -26.43
N VAL A 231 6.45 -4.49 -25.86
CA VAL A 231 7.04 -4.68 -24.51
C VAL A 231 8.49 -4.21 -24.46
N ALA A 232 9.27 -4.43 -25.52
CA ALA A 232 10.66 -3.98 -25.59
C ALA A 232 10.80 -2.45 -25.60
N ARG A 233 9.81 -1.76 -26.12
CA ARG A 233 9.72 -0.31 -26.02
C ARG A 233 9.39 0.15 -24.60
N ASP A 234 8.40 -0.47 -23.97
CA ASP A 234 7.95 -0.14 -22.60
C ASP A 234 9.03 -0.45 -21.54
N ALA A 235 9.88 -1.47 -21.79
CA ALA A 235 11.03 -1.80 -20.95
C ALA A 235 12.00 -0.62 -20.70
N LYS A 236 11.98 0.39 -21.57
CA LYS A 236 12.83 1.60 -21.43
C LYS A 236 12.23 2.66 -20.51
N GLY A 237 10.94 2.56 -20.21
CA GLY A 237 10.21 3.62 -19.54
C GLY A 237 10.13 4.92 -20.34
N THR A 238 9.51 5.93 -19.76
CA THR A 238 9.37 7.28 -20.35
C THR A 238 9.58 8.36 -19.29
N SER A 239 9.37 9.61 -19.63
CA SER A 239 9.37 10.73 -18.66
C SER A 239 8.16 10.68 -17.69
N TYR A 240 7.15 9.86 -17.97
CA TYR A 240 5.91 9.77 -17.20
C TYR A 240 5.56 8.33 -16.75
N SER A 241 6.33 7.32 -17.17
CA SER A 241 6.14 5.92 -16.75
C SER A 241 7.47 5.27 -16.38
N LYS A 242 7.45 4.37 -15.41
CA LYS A 242 8.59 3.51 -15.08
C LYS A 242 8.75 2.39 -16.13
N PRO A 243 9.93 1.75 -16.23
CA PRO A 243 10.08 0.55 -17.05
C PRO A 243 8.98 -0.48 -16.77
N TYR A 244 8.38 -1.03 -17.81
CA TYR A 244 7.29 -2.01 -17.79
C TYR A 244 5.98 -1.54 -17.12
N GLN A 245 5.84 -0.27 -16.74
CA GLN A 245 4.63 0.20 -16.07
C GLN A 245 3.41 0.09 -16.98
N THR A 246 3.52 0.44 -18.27
CA THR A 246 2.43 0.26 -19.22
C THR A 246 2.09 -1.21 -19.43
N THR A 247 3.10 -2.09 -19.39
CA THR A 247 2.88 -3.55 -19.48
C THR A 247 2.04 -4.04 -18.28
N PHE A 248 2.32 -3.58 -17.07
CA PHE A 248 1.52 -3.91 -15.88
C PHE A 248 0.13 -3.27 -15.91
N HIS A 249 -0.03 -2.08 -16.48
CA HIS A 249 -1.32 -1.45 -16.70
C HIS A 249 -2.20 -2.33 -17.59
N GLU A 250 -1.70 -2.76 -18.75
CA GLU A 250 -2.46 -3.63 -19.65
C GLU A 250 -2.76 -5.01 -19.03
N PHE A 251 -1.82 -5.56 -18.26
CA PHE A 251 -2.10 -6.76 -17.47
C PHE A 251 -3.09 -6.50 -16.33
N GLY A 252 -3.14 -5.32 -15.75
CA GLY A 252 -4.18 -4.91 -14.80
C GLY A 252 -5.57 -5.07 -15.41
N HIS A 253 -5.77 -4.58 -16.63
CA HIS A 253 -7.00 -4.81 -17.39
C HIS A 253 -7.27 -6.31 -17.64
N ASN A 254 -6.26 -7.06 -18.07
CA ASN A 254 -6.41 -8.49 -18.35
C ASN A 254 -6.81 -9.27 -17.08
N ILE A 255 -6.16 -8.97 -15.95
CA ILE A 255 -6.52 -9.51 -14.61
C ILE A 255 -7.98 -9.22 -14.28
N ASP A 256 -8.41 -7.98 -14.45
CA ASP A 256 -9.77 -7.52 -14.12
C ASP A 256 -10.86 -8.28 -14.93
N TYR A 257 -10.64 -8.43 -16.23
CA TYR A 257 -11.55 -9.20 -17.07
C TYR A 257 -11.53 -10.71 -16.80
N ILE A 258 -10.35 -11.29 -16.56
CA ILE A 258 -10.20 -12.72 -16.21
C ILE A 258 -10.85 -12.99 -14.86
N ALA A 259 -10.67 -12.11 -13.88
CA ALA A 259 -11.29 -12.23 -12.58
C ALA A 259 -12.81 -12.27 -12.67
N ASN A 260 -13.44 -11.42 -13.48
CA ASN A 260 -14.89 -11.48 -13.67
C ASN A 260 -15.36 -12.77 -14.34
N LYS A 261 -14.59 -13.27 -15.31
CA LYS A 261 -14.89 -14.55 -15.98
C LYS A 261 -14.83 -15.73 -15.01
N LYS A 262 -13.87 -15.72 -14.07
CA LYS A 262 -13.63 -16.85 -13.15
C LYS A 262 -14.46 -16.76 -11.87
N PHE A 263 -14.57 -15.59 -11.27
CA PHE A 263 -15.07 -15.39 -9.92
C PHE A 263 -16.33 -14.49 -9.88
N GLY A 264 -16.65 -13.82 -10.96
CA GLY A 264 -17.80 -12.91 -11.07
C GLY A 264 -19.04 -13.59 -11.60
N ASN A 265 -19.80 -12.84 -12.41
CA ASN A 265 -21.06 -13.30 -13.01
C ASN A 265 -20.88 -14.13 -14.30
N GLY A 266 -19.64 -14.43 -14.69
CA GLY A 266 -19.29 -15.18 -15.90
C GLY A 266 -19.43 -14.43 -17.22
N LEU A 267 -19.84 -13.15 -17.20
CA LEU A 267 -19.91 -12.30 -18.37
C LEU A 267 -18.53 -11.69 -18.66
N SER A 268 -17.77 -12.31 -19.56
CA SER A 268 -16.39 -11.93 -19.87
C SER A 268 -16.23 -10.55 -20.55
N ILE A 269 -17.33 -9.89 -20.89
CA ILE A 269 -17.33 -8.56 -21.53
C ILE A 269 -17.27 -7.39 -20.55
N GLN A 270 -17.40 -7.66 -19.25
CA GLN A 270 -17.31 -6.65 -18.20
C GLN A 270 -16.13 -6.93 -17.26
N PRO A 271 -15.47 -5.92 -16.71
CA PRO A 271 -14.41 -6.09 -15.72
C PRO A 271 -14.96 -6.41 -14.33
N PHE A 272 -14.19 -7.09 -13.49
CA PHE A 272 -14.59 -7.45 -12.13
C PHE A 272 -14.72 -6.21 -11.22
N SER A 273 -13.83 -5.24 -11.39
CA SER A 273 -13.87 -3.96 -10.70
C SER A 273 -15.20 -3.21 -10.88
N TYR A 274 -15.83 -3.34 -12.03
CA TYR A 274 -17.16 -2.78 -12.30
C TYR A 274 -18.29 -3.63 -11.74
N THR A 275 -18.19 -4.96 -11.82
CA THR A 275 -19.26 -5.85 -11.36
C THR A 275 -19.25 -6.10 -9.85
N TYR A 276 -18.11 -5.83 -9.20
CA TYR A 276 -17.95 -5.97 -7.77
C TYR A 276 -18.90 -5.05 -6.99
N GLN A 277 -19.77 -5.64 -6.16
CA GLN A 277 -20.73 -4.92 -5.33
C GLN A 277 -21.47 -3.78 -6.05
N ASP A 278 -21.98 -4.07 -7.25
CA ASP A 278 -22.74 -3.09 -8.05
C ASP A 278 -21.95 -1.79 -8.34
N ASN A 279 -20.73 -1.95 -8.80
CA ASN A 279 -19.84 -0.84 -9.12
C ASN A 279 -19.56 0.10 -7.94
N ILE A 280 -19.39 -0.46 -6.74
CA ILE A 280 -19.02 0.36 -5.56
C ILE A 280 -17.72 1.15 -5.78
N PHE A 281 -16.77 0.54 -6.54
CA PHE A 281 -15.48 1.17 -6.82
C PHE A 281 -15.61 2.45 -7.63
N GLY A 282 -16.27 2.42 -8.78
CA GLY A 282 -16.47 3.61 -9.62
C GLY A 282 -17.34 4.67 -8.93
N LYS A 283 -18.38 4.25 -8.20
CA LYS A 283 -19.25 5.17 -7.43
C LYS A 283 -18.46 5.89 -6.33
N THR A 284 -17.52 5.19 -5.67
CA THR A 284 -16.69 5.79 -4.61
C THR A 284 -15.68 6.76 -5.19
N LEU A 285 -15.02 6.43 -6.31
CA LEU A 285 -14.13 7.38 -7.02
C LEU A 285 -14.85 8.69 -7.37
N GLU A 286 -16.05 8.61 -7.97
CA GLU A 286 -16.83 9.81 -8.28
C GLU A 286 -17.22 10.59 -7.01
N LYS A 287 -17.58 9.89 -5.93
CA LYS A 287 -17.98 10.51 -4.68
C LYS A 287 -16.83 11.26 -4.01
N GLU A 288 -15.67 10.61 -3.84
CA GLU A 288 -14.51 11.20 -3.16
C GLU A 288 -14.05 12.49 -3.82
N ILE A 289 -13.93 12.50 -5.15
CA ILE A 289 -13.51 13.73 -5.84
C ILE A 289 -14.59 14.80 -5.82
N ASN A 290 -15.87 14.46 -5.90
CA ASN A 290 -16.95 15.42 -5.81
C ASN A 290 -17.04 16.04 -4.41
N ASP A 291 -16.90 15.24 -3.35
CA ASP A 291 -16.87 15.73 -1.95
C ASP A 291 -15.68 16.69 -1.75
N ARG A 292 -14.50 16.34 -2.27
CA ARG A 292 -13.31 17.21 -2.21
C ARG A 292 -13.52 18.53 -2.96
N VAL A 293 -14.09 18.48 -4.17
CA VAL A 293 -14.44 19.67 -4.95
C VAL A 293 -15.46 20.53 -4.22
N ASP A 294 -16.48 19.94 -3.62
CA ASP A 294 -17.55 20.66 -2.91
C ASP A 294 -17.02 21.32 -1.64
N ALA A 295 -16.19 20.64 -0.86
CA ALA A 295 -15.54 21.22 0.31
C ALA A 295 -14.63 22.40 -0.07
N LEU A 296 -13.81 22.23 -1.12
CA LEU A 296 -12.94 23.30 -1.61
C LEU A 296 -13.75 24.48 -2.16
N ALA A 297 -14.81 24.21 -2.93
CA ALA A 297 -15.70 25.25 -3.46
C ALA A 297 -16.41 26.04 -2.35
N ALA A 298 -16.84 25.37 -1.28
CA ALA A 298 -17.46 26.03 -0.12
C ALA A 298 -16.47 26.98 0.57
N LYS A 299 -15.23 26.52 0.80
CA LYS A 299 -14.15 27.35 1.34
C LYS A 299 -13.85 28.55 0.44
N MET A 300 -13.62 28.33 -0.84
CA MET A 300 -13.32 29.39 -1.81
C MET A 300 -14.45 30.41 -1.92
N LYS A 301 -15.71 29.96 -1.85
CA LYS A 301 -16.87 30.86 -1.85
C LYS A 301 -16.91 31.75 -0.61
N ALA A 302 -16.58 31.21 0.57
CA ALA A 302 -16.49 31.97 1.81
C ALA A 302 -15.37 33.01 1.76
N ASP A 303 -14.18 32.61 1.31
CA ASP A 303 -13.03 33.51 1.12
C ASP A 303 -13.35 34.63 0.13
N PHE A 304 -13.95 34.29 -1.01
CA PHE A 304 -14.36 35.25 -2.02
C PHE A 304 -15.39 36.26 -1.49
N LYS A 305 -16.31 35.81 -0.64
CA LYS A 305 -17.30 36.68 0.01
C LYS A 305 -16.65 37.61 1.05
N ALA A 306 -15.69 37.09 1.83
CA ALA A 306 -14.98 37.88 2.85
C ALA A 306 -14.11 38.97 2.24
N HIS A 307 -13.58 38.77 1.04
CA HIS A 307 -12.65 39.67 0.35
C HIS A 307 -13.23 40.23 -0.97
N ALA A 308 -14.57 40.39 -1.07
CA ALA A 308 -15.27 40.74 -2.32
C ALA A 308 -14.80 42.05 -2.97
N ASP A 309 -14.28 42.99 -2.19
CA ASP A 309 -13.77 44.29 -2.63
C ASP A 309 -12.24 44.42 -2.50
N ASP A 310 -11.57 43.39 -1.96
CA ASP A 310 -10.09 43.31 -1.84
C ASP A 310 -9.51 42.53 -3.04
N PHE A 311 -9.42 43.22 -4.19
CA PHE A 311 -8.98 42.61 -5.43
C PHE A 311 -7.48 42.23 -5.41
N GLU A 312 -6.66 42.88 -4.58
CA GLU A 312 -5.26 42.52 -4.39
C GLU A 312 -5.15 41.16 -3.65
N TRP A 313 -5.92 40.99 -2.59
CA TRP A 313 -5.99 39.72 -1.88
C TRP A 313 -6.53 38.60 -2.77
N LEU A 314 -7.62 38.86 -3.51
CA LEU A 314 -8.19 37.88 -4.44
C LEU A 314 -7.21 37.48 -5.54
N HIS A 315 -6.42 38.41 -6.07
CA HIS A 315 -5.38 38.11 -7.05
C HIS A 315 -4.24 37.30 -6.43
N LYS A 316 -3.68 37.74 -5.32
CA LYS A 316 -2.59 37.06 -4.60
C LYS A 316 -2.95 35.61 -4.23
N ASN A 317 -4.22 35.34 -3.95
CA ASN A 317 -4.71 34.00 -3.59
C ASN A 317 -5.28 33.21 -4.79
N GLY A 318 -5.05 33.67 -6.02
CA GLY A 318 -5.36 32.95 -7.26
C GLY A 318 -6.84 32.97 -7.68
N TYR A 319 -7.67 33.82 -7.10
CA TYR A 319 -9.08 33.97 -7.46
C TYR A 319 -9.28 34.86 -8.71
N ILE A 320 -8.29 35.66 -9.06
CA ILE A 320 -8.24 36.53 -10.23
C ILE A 320 -6.95 36.23 -10.96
N SER A 321 -7.02 36.01 -12.28
CA SER A 321 -5.82 35.77 -13.10
C SER A 321 -4.97 37.05 -13.19
N ASP A 322 -3.62 36.87 -13.36
CA ASP A 322 -2.68 37.96 -13.54
C ASP A 322 -3.14 38.91 -14.64
N TRP A 323 -3.49 38.38 -15.81
CA TRP A 323 -3.93 39.16 -16.96
C TRP A 323 -5.16 40.03 -16.65
N ASN A 324 -6.17 39.48 -15.94
CA ASN A 324 -7.41 40.23 -15.64
C ASN A 324 -7.17 41.27 -14.54
N TYR A 325 -6.30 40.97 -13.57
CA TYR A 325 -5.90 41.91 -12.53
C TYR A 325 -5.05 43.06 -13.08
N ASP A 326 -4.07 42.80 -13.95
CA ASP A 326 -3.26 43.81 -14.61
C ASP A 326 -4.10 44.69 -15.52
N PHE A 327 -5.05 44.11 -16.25
CA PHE A 327 -6.01 44.87 -17.03
C PHE A 327 -6.83 45.84 -16.17
N PHE A 328 -7.34 45.34 -15.01
CA PHE A 328 -8.07 46.19 -14.05
C PHE A 328 -7.17 47.30 -13.50
N LYS A 329 -5.94 47.00 -13.11
CA LYS A 329 -5.00 48.05 -12.61
C LYS A 329 -4.74 49.12 -13.65
N LYS A 330 -4.66 48.73 -14.93
CA LYS A 330 -4.35 49.67 -16.03
C LYS A 330 -5.55 50.49 -16.46
N TYR A 331 -6.74 49.89 -16.50
CA TYR A 331 -7.92 50.52 -17.16
C TYR A 331 -9.08 50.77 -16.17
N GLY A 332 -8.98 50.39 -14.94
CA GLY A 332 -10.04 50.58 -13.92
C GLY A 332 -11.32 49.76 -14.19
N SER A 333 -11.29 48.80 -15.09
CA SER A 333 -12.42 47.99 -15.48
C SER A 333 -12.06 46.53 -15.64
N TRP A 334 -13.05 45.63 -15.51
CA TRP A 334 -12.85 44.18 -15.65
C TRP A 334 -13.27 43.67 -17.01
N VAL A 335 -12.46 42.81 -17.60
CA VAL A 335 -12.88 42.07 -18.79
C VAL A 335 -13.91 41.00 -18.39
N GLY A 336 -15.10 41.09 -19.00
CA GLY A 336 -16.21 40.18 -18.65
C GLY A 336 -16.99 40.56 -17.37
N GLY A 337 -16.71 41.76 -16.78
CA GLY A 337 -17.35 42.25 -15.57
C GLY A 337 -16.60 41.90 -14.26
N LYS A 338 -17.11 42.41 -13.15
CA LYS A 338 -16.53 42.20 -11.79
C LYS A 338 -16.37 40.68 -11.53
N PRO A 339 -15.23 40.22 -11.03
CA PRO A 339 -15.02 38.81 -10.70
C PRO A 339 -16.11 38.25 -9.80
N LYS A 340 -16.52 37.02 -10.08
CA LYS A 340 -17.53 36.29 -9.28
C LYS A 340 -17.01 34.87 -9.03
N PHE A 341 -17.36 34.34 -7.85
CA PHE A 341 -17.07 32.95 -7.53
C PHE A 341 -17.81 32.01 -8.50
N SER A 342 -17.08 30.98 -8.95
CA SER A 342 -17.63 29.86 -9.72
C SER A 342 -17.06 28.56 -9.19
N LYS A 343 -17.89 27.51 -9.10
CA LYS A 343 -17.44 26.16 -8.71
C LYS A 343 -16.30 25.64 -9.62
N SER A 344 -16.21 26.13 -10.85
CA SER A 344 -15.10 25.80 -11.77
C SER A 344 -13.72 26.17 -11.20
N MET A 345 -13.65 27.18 -10.33
CA MET A 345 -12.40 27.57 -9.66
C MET A 345 -11.85 26.45 -8.78
N ALA A 346 -12.72 25.66 -8.11
CA ALA A 346 -12.30 24.54 -7.30
C ALA A 346 -11.73 23.39 -8.16
N TYR A 347 -12.32 23.11 -9.33
CA TYR A 347 -11.75 22.17 -10.29
C TYR A 347 -10.38 22.63 -10.78
N SER A 348 -10.26 23.91 -11.17
CA SER A 348 -8.97 24.49 -11.63
C SER A 348 -7.91 24.51 -10.54
N ALA A 349 -8.29 24.69 -9.27
CA ALA A 349 -7.35 24.64 -8.15
C ALA A 349 -6.78 23.24 -7.93
N ILE A 350 -7.62 22.20 -7.99
CA ILE A 350 -7.17 20.79 -7.94
C ILE A 350 -6.29 20.46 -9.16
N GLU A 351 -6.72 20.89 -10.35
CA GLU A 351 -5.95 20.69 -11.59
C GLU A 351 -4.55 21.32 -11.48
N LYS A 352 -4.45 22.52 -10.93
CA LYS A 352 -3.17 23.19 -10.70
C LYS A 352 -2.32 22.42 -9.69
N GLU A 353 -2.87 22.03 -8.54
CA GLU A 353 -2.17 21.24 -7.52
C GLU A 353 -1.57 19.96 -8.11
N VAL A 354 -2.33 19.24 -8.94
CA VAL A 354 -1.87 17.99 -9.57
C VAL A 354 -0.82 18.26 -10.66
N LYS A 355 -0.96 19.33 -11.43
CA LYS A 355 0.04 19.73 -12.45
C LYS A 355 1.39 20.17 -11.86
N GLU A 356 1.43 20.58 -10.60
CA GLU A 356 2.66 20.90 -9.88
C GLU A 356 3.45 19.65 -9.50
N LEU A 357 2.83 18.45 -9.49
CA LEU A 357 3.53 17.18 -9.33
C LEU A 357 4.36 16.85 -10.58
N THR A 358 5.43 16.09 -10.42
CA THR A 358 6.21 15.61 -11.57
C THR A 358 5.37 14.68 -12.45
N MET A 359 5.68 14.64 -13.74
CA MET A 359 4.93 13.84 -14.73
C MET A 359 4.85 12.34 -14.32
N VAL A 360 5.95 11.80 -13.78
CA VAL A 360 6.02 10.42 -13.33
C VAL A 360 5.16 10.15 -12.07
N VAL A 361 4.70 11.18 -11.38
CA VAL A 361 3.84 11.07 -10.20
C VAL A 361 2.38 11.31 -10.56
N ASN A 362 2.10 12.22 -11.48
CA ASN A 362 0.73 12.68 -11.73
C ASN A 362 0.00 11.91 -12.85
N ALA A 363 0.68 11.12 -13.68
CA ALA A 363 0.08 10.55 -14.88
C ALA A 363 -1.17 9.71 -14.57
N ASN A 364 -1.07 8.66 -13.75
CA ASN A 364 -2.20 7.79 -13.39
C ASN A 364 -3.27 8.55 -12.58
N LEU A 365 -2.84 9.40 -11.64
CA LEU A 365 -3.77 10.25 -10.89
C LEU A 365 -4.57 11.19 -11.83
N SER A 366 -3.92 11.74 -12.83
CA SER A 366 -4.56 12.61 -13.84
C SER A 366 -5.66 11.88 -14.60
N ASP A 367 -5.40 10.64 -15.00
CA ASP A 367 -6.39 9.84 -15.76
C ASP A 367 -7.60 9.49 -14.88
N ILE A 368 -7.37 9.03 -13.65
CA ILE A 368 -8.46 8.75 -12.69
C ILE A 368 -9.29 10.02 -12.41
N LEU A 369 -8.64 11.17 -12.21
CA LEU A 369 -9.33 12.45 -11.97
C LEU A 369 -10.17 12.87 -13.19
N GLU A 370 -9.64 12.71 -14.41
CA GLU A 370 -10.39 13.00 -15.63
C GLU A 370 -11.65 12.14 -15.72
N GLY A 371 -11.51 10.83 -15.50
CA GLY A 371 -12.64 9.90 -15.52
C GLY A 371 -13.67 10.20 -14.44
N ALA A 372 -13.25 10.32 -13.19
CA ALA A 372 -14.13 10.55 -12.05
C ALA A 372 -14.84 11.91 -12.07
N THR A 373 -14.30 12.90 -12.79
CA THR A 373 -14.92 14.21 -12.97
C THR A 373 -15.58 14.39 -14.34
N LYS A 374 -15.60 13.34 -15.16
CA LYS A 374 -16.15 13.37 -16.53
C LYS A 374 -15.53 14.49 -17.37
N GLY A 375 -14.20 14.61 -17.26
CA GLY A 375 -13.39 15.59 -18.01
C GLY A 375 -13.45 17.03 -17.50
N LYS A 376 -13.85 17.26 -16.24
CA LYS A 376 -13.81 18.62 -15.63
C LYS A 376 -12.44 18.95 -15.03
N ILE A 377 -11.64 17.95 -14.67
CA ILE A 377 -10.24 18.10 -14.30
C ILE A 377 -9.41 17.41 -15.38
N GLN A 378 -8.44 18.13 -15.95
CA GLN A 378 -7.56 17.65 -17.01
C GLN A 378 -6.12 18.08 -16.72
N CYS A 379 -5.30 17.16 -16.21
CA CYS A 379 -3.94 17.47 -15.77
C CYS A 379 -2.86 17.17 -16.83
N GLY A 380 -3.26 16.87 -18.05
CA GLY A 380 -2.35 16.67 -19.20
C GLY A 380 -2.18 15.21 -19.62
N PHE A 381 -2.52 14.25 -18.75
CA PHE A 381 -2.61 12.83 -19.06
C PHE A 381 -4.06 12.40 -18.91
N GLY A 382 -4.53 11.52 -19.79
CA GLY A 382 -5.89 11.02 -19.77
C GLY A 382 -6.39 10.63 -21.15
N HIS A 383 -7.53 9.96 -21.17
CA HIS A 383 -8.14 9.43 -22.41
C HIS A 383 -8.99 10.46 -23.17
N GLY A 384 -9.27 11.61 -22.54
CA GLY A 384 -10.17 12.61 -23.08
C GLY A 384 -11.66 12.30 -22.87
N LYS A 385 -12.45 13.38 -22.78
CA LYS A 385 -13.87 13.32 -22.39
C LYS A 385 -14.74 12.33 -23.16
N SER A 386 -14.47 12.14 -24.46
CA SER A 386 -15.23 11.21 -25.29
C SER A 386 -15.05 9.75 -24.90
N TYR A 387 -13.88 9.38 -24.37
CA TYR A 387 -13.61 8.03 -23.91
C TYR A 387 -14.47 7.66 -22.70
N TRP A 388 -14.54 8.55 -21.70
CA TRP A 388 -15.30 8.32 -20.48
C TRP A 388 -16.80 8.21 -20.66
N SER A 389 -17.32 8.66 -21.81
CA SER A 389 -18.75 8.56 -22.13
C SER A 389 -19.11 7.30 -22.94
N GLN A 390 -18.13 6.47 -23.34
CA GLN A 390 -18.38 5.28 -24.17
C GLN A 390 -19.08 4.16 -23.41
N ALA A 391 -18.74 3.96 -22.13
CA ALA A 391 -19.35 2.93 -21.30
C ALA A 391 -19.18 3.25 -19.81
N GLU A 392 -20.14 2.84 -19.00
CA GLU A 392 -20.16 3.10 -17.55
C GLU A 392 -19.01 2.43 -16.79
N HIS A 393 -18.50 1.29 -17.28
CA HIS A 393 -17.42 0.57 -16.64
C HIS A 393 -16.04 1.22 -16.80
N LYS A 394 -15.90 2.18 -17.74
CA LYS A 394 -14.58 2.75 -18.09
C LYS A 394 -13.80 3.28 -16.89
N LEU A 395 -14.46 4.05 -16.01
CA LEU A 395 -13.79 4.59 -14.83
C LEU A 395 -13.24 3.49 -13.91
N SER A 396 -14.04 2.48 -13.59
CA SER A 396 -13.61 1.38 -12.72
C SER A 396 -12.50 0.56 -13.35
N THR A 397 -12.58 0.31 -14.65
CA THR A 397 -11.60 -0.47 -15.41
C THR A 397 -10.24 0.23 -15.45
N GLU A 398 -10.22 1.52 -15.81
CA GLU A 398 -8.98 2.29 -15.87
C GLU A 398 -8.39 2.48 -14.47
N ALA A 399 -9.22 2.91 -13.49
CA ALA A 399 -8.73 3.11 -12.14
C ALA A 399 -8.15 1.83 -11.50
N PHE A 400 -8.72 0.65 -11.81
CA PHE A 400 -8.15 -0.62 -11.35
C PHE A 400 -6.77 -0.87 -11.97
N ALA A 401 -6.62 -0.69 -13.27
CA ALA A 401 -5.35 -0.87 -13.97
C ALA A 401 -4.29 0.14 -13.50
N GLU A 402 -4.67 1.42 -13.34
CA GLU A 402 -3.81 2.49 -12.83
C GLU A 402 -3.36 2.24 -11.37
N MET A 403 -4.24 1.74 -10.52
CA MET A 403 -3.88 1.38 -9.15
C MET A 403 -3.03 0.11 -9.10
N PHE A 404 -3.28 -0.87 -9.97
CA PHE A 404 -2.50 -2.09 -10.06
C PHE A 404 -1.07 -1.79 -10.51
N ASP A 405 -0.89 -1.11 -11.66
CA ASP A 405 0.44 -0.81 -12.19
C ASP A 405 1.24 0.09 -11.23
N SER A 406 0.61 1.14 -10.68
CA SER A 406 1.30 2.06 -9.77
C SER A 406 1.69 1.40 -8.45
N SER A 407 0.86 0.52 -7.91
CA SER A 407 1.20 -0.25 -6.70
C SER A 407 2.36 -1.23 -6.94
N VAL A 408 2.50 -1.76 -8.14
CA VAL A 408 3.57 -2.70 -8.54
C VAL A 408 4.86 -1.97 -8.92
N CYS A 409 4.78 -0.94 -9.79
CA CYS A 409 5.95 -0.31 -10.41
C CYS A 409 6.33 1.05 -9.81
N ASN A 410 5.38 1.78 -9.24
CA ASN A 410 5.57 3.21 -8.93
C ASN A 410 4.83 3.63 -7.66
N THR A 411 5.34 3.18 -6.51
CA THR A 411 4.72 3.43 -5.20
C THR A 411 4.48 4.92 -4.90
N VAL A 412 5.33 5.82 -5.40
CA VAL A 412 5.15 7.28 -5.23
C VAL A 412 3.88 7.76 -5.96
N GLN A 413 3.60 7.19 -7.13
CA GLN A 413 2.38 7.46 -7.88
C GLN A 413 1.15 6.88 -7.17
N PHE A 414 1.26 5.66 -6.64
CA PHE A 414 0.18 5.04 -5.85
C PHE A 414 -0.16 5.85 -4.60
N GLU A 415 0.84 6.36 -3.87
CA GLU A 415 0.62 7.26 -2.74
C GLU A 415 -0.05 8.58 -3.15
N ALA A 416 0.26 9.11 -4.33
CA ALA A 416 -0.45 10.27 -4.86
C ALA A 416 -1.93 9.95 -5.15
N ILE A 417 -2.23 8.77 -5.72
CA ILE A 417 -3.62 8.31 -5.91
C ILE A 417 -4.33 8.18 -4.54
N LYS A 418 -3.70 7.54 -3.56
CA LYS A 418 -4.24 7.33 -2.21
C LYS A 418 -4.58 8.63 -1.48
N LYS A 419 -3.80 9.70 -1.71
CA LYS A 419 -4.09 11.05 -1.16
C LYS A 419 -5.43 11.62 -1.65
N TYR A 420 -5.83 11.31 -2.87
CA TYR A 420 -7.06 11.82 -3.48
C TYR A 420 -8.24 10.85 -3.35
N PHE A 421 -7.97 9.54 -3.29
CA PHE A 421 -8.93 8.44 -3.34
C PHE A 421 -8.68 7.39 -2.25
N PRO A 422 -8.62 7.77 -0.96
CA PRO A 422 -8.28 6.83 0.12
C PRO A 422 -9.29 5.68 0.27
N GLU A 423 -10.60 5.94 0.16
CA GLU A 423 -11.61 4.89 0.26
C GLU A 423 -11.65 4.01 -0.99
N SER A 424 -11.43 4.58 -2.16
CA SER A 424 -11.32 3.80 -3.41
C SER A 424 -10.11 2.89 -3.39
N CYS A 425 -8.98 3.31 -2.82
CA CYS A 425 -7.82 2.42 -2.63
C CYS A 425 -8.13 1.24 -1.70
N LYS A 426 -8.94 1.42 -0.65
CA LYS A 426 -9.42 0.30 0.18
C LYS A 426 -10.28 -0.67 -0.62
N ILE A 427 -11.21 -0.15 -1.43
CA ILE A 427 -12.05 -0.99 -2.30
C ILE A 427 -11.19 -1.73 -3.34
N PHE A 428 -10.17 -1.09 -3.90
CA PHE A 428 -9.21 -1.77 -4.77
C PHE A 428 -8.56 -2.97 -4.07
N GLU A 429 -8.13 -2.82 -2.82
CA GLU A 429 -7.57 -3.90 -2.01
C GLU A 429 -8.62 -4.99 -1.70
N GLU A 430 -9.88 -4.63 -1.45
CA GLU A 430 -10.99 -5.58 -1.27
C GLU A 430 -11.28 -6.38 -2.56
N ILE A 431 -11.16 -5.75 -3.73
CA ILE A 431 -11.30 -6.41 -5.03
C ILE A 431 -10.19 -7.46 -5.19
N LEU A 432 -8.94 -7.12 -4.87
CA LEU A 432 -7.83 -8.08 -4.89
C LEU A 432 -8.08 -9.24 -3.92
N ASP A 433 -8.59 -8.97 -2.71
CA ASP A 433 -8.98 -10.01 -1.74
C ASP A 433 -10.10 -10.91 -2.26
N ALA A 434 -11.09 -10.35 -2.95
CA ALA A 434 -12.17 -11.12 -3.57
C ALA A 434 -11.64 -12.04 -4.67
N ILE A 435 -10.69 -11.56 -5.48
CA ILE A 435 -9.98 -12.37 -6.48
C ILE A 435 -9.24 -13.52 -5.81
N LEU A 436 -8.60 -13.28 -4.66
CA LEU A 436 -7.84 -14.31 -3.94
C LEU A 436 -8.73 -15.36 -3.27
N LYS A 437 -9.92 -14.99 -2.82
CA LYS A 437 -10.89 -15.90 -2.18
C LYS A 437 -11.67 -16.77 -3.17
N GLY A 438 -11.89 -16.31 -4.39
CA GLY A 438 -12.56 -17.07 -5.46
C GLY A 438 -11.64 -18.08 -6.11
#